data_739f7bc9877d4f9f4c8516f9ae0c5e07
#
_entry.id   739f7bc9877d4f9f4c8516f9ae0c5e07
#
_cell.length_a   1.000
_cell.length_b   1.000
_cell.length_c   1.000
_cell.angle_alpha   90.00
_cell.angle_beta   90.00
_cell.angle_gamma   90.00
#
_symmetry.space_group_name_H-M   'P 1'
#
loop_
_entity.id
_entity.type
_entity.pdbx_description
1 polymer ?
#
loop_
_entity_poly.entity_id
_entity_poly.type
_entity_poly.pdbx_seq_one_letter_code
_entity_poly.pdbx_strand_id
1 'polypeptide(L)'
;MGDFVVYRNLAPIDPRLPTLDEINKAQDKQLDAIPRKTSPDYAEILAFLLRDARTQDAPGTQIERVLFMGDTRMNDGTAFANICSAGNWSGIAFIGSEREDPLHTEIIEQNNTTLFLANRWNALDVFIEYCHQKDFHIDEHTVVLLDIDKTTLGARGRNDHVIDQVRVEAATQTVSNLLGGEFDIERFQHAYHYLNQTEFHPFTADNQDYLVYICLILGSGLIDLETLIDDVRSARVVSFSQFITQVDKKTSQLPPELRSIHEDIYSRFKQGDPTPFKAFRYNEYLASAAHMGHLGVDTPVRELLSQEILITHEVHQAALAWRAQGALLFGLSDKPDEASIPTGEMASRGNKPIHQIETEIVGAIS
;
A
#
# COMPACT_ATOMS: atom_id res chain seq x y z
N MET A 1 7.15 10.87 7.10
CA MET A 1 6.73 9.49 7.37
C MET A 1 7.92 8.51 7.33
N GLY A 2 9.11 8.96 7.60
CA GLY A 2 10.35 8.18 7.61
C GLY A 2 11.53 9.01 7.13
N ASP A 3 12.72 8.66 7.56
CA ASP A 3 13.98 9.25 7.08
C ASP A 3 14.24 8.79 5.64
N PHE A 4 13.82 7.55 5.32
CA PHE A 4 13.82 6.94 4.00
C PHE A 4 12.46 6.28 3.74
N VAL A 5 12.05 6.22 2.47
CA VAL A 5 10.76 5.65 2.06
C VAL A 5 10.92 4.83 0.78
N VAL A 6 10.26 3.66 0.75
CA VAL A 6 10.07 2.86 -0.45
C VAL A 6 8.61 2.47 -0.63
N TYR A 7 8.19 2.40 -1.88
CA TYR A 7 6.87 1.91 -2.28
C TYR A 7 6.97 0.52 -2.93
N ARG A 8 5.90 0.09 -3.55
CA ARG A 8 5.72 -1.24 -4.15
C ARG A 8 6.90 -1.73 -5.00
N ASN A 9 7.49 -0.86 -5.80
CA ASN A 9 8.55 -1.25 -6.74
C ASN A 9 9.93 -1.33 -6.08
N LEU A 10 10.04 -1.11 -4.77
CA LEU A 10 11.31 -1.09 -4.05
C LEU A 10 12.34 -0.13 -4.66
N ALA A 11 11.83 0.92 -5.33
CA ALA A 11 12.66 2.02 -5.83
C ALA A 11 12.80 3.06 -4.71
N PRO A 12 14.00 3.27 -4.14
CA PRO A 12 14.19 4.27 -3.11
C PRO A 12 13.94 5.68 -3.66
N ILE A 13 13.24 6.51 -2.88
CA ILE A 13 13.04 7.92 -3.24
C ILE A 13 14.32 8.71 -2.98
N ASP A 14 15.06 8.34 -1.94
CA ASP A 14 16.36 8.93 -1.66
C ASP A 14 17.42 8.34 -2.59
N PRO A 15 18.07 9.15 -3.45
CA PRO A 15 19.05 8.69 -4.43
C PRO A 15 20.36 8.17 -3.81
N ARG A 16 20.56 8.30 -2.50
CA ARG A 16 21.69 7.72 -1.78
C ARG A 16 21.54 6.22 -1.56
N LEU A 17 20.32 5.70 -1.63
CA LEU A 17 20.07 4.26 -1.50
C LEU A 17 20.14 3.57 -2.86
N PRO A 18 20.63 2.32 -2.92
CA PRO A 18 20.76 1.57 -4.16
C PRO A 18 19.40 1.20 -4.74
N THR A 19 19.31 1.19 -6.05
CA THR A 19 18.17 0.72 -6.81
C THR A 19 18.03 -0.80 -6.73
N LEU A 20 16.84 -1.34 -7.05
CA LEU A 20 16.60 -2.78 -7.10
C LEU A 20 17.60 -3.51 -8.04
N ASP A 21 17.93 -2.90 -9.18
CA ASP A 21 18.90 -3.45 -10.15
C ASP A 21 20.32 -3.51 -9.58
N GLU A 22 20.73 -2.51 -8.81
CA GLU A 22 22.03 -2.50 -8.13
C GLU A 22 22.08 -3.55 -7.03
N ILE A 23 21.01 -3.72 -6.26
CA ILE A 23 20.90 -4.75 -5.24
C ILE A 23 20.96 -6.14 -5.85
N ASN A 24 20.20 -6.39 -6.91
CA ASN A 24 20.18 -7.67 -7.63
C ASN A 24 21.57 -8.03 -8.16
N LYS A 25 22.28 -7.07 -8.75
CA LYS A 25 23.68 -7.24 -9.21
C LYS A 25 24.62 -7.55 -8.05
N ALA A 26 24.48 -6.85 -6.92
CA ALA A 26 25.33 -7.05 -5.74
C ALA A 26 25.10 -8.42 -5.08
N GLN A 27 23.89 -8.97 -5.19
CA GLN A 27 23.52 -10.28 -4.62
C GLN A 27 23.60 -11.44 -5.62
N ASP A 28 24.01 -11.18 -6.87
CA ASP A 28 23.99 -12.16 -7.99
C ASP A 28 22.60 -12.83 -8.14
N LYS A 29 21.53 -12.03 -7.98
CA LYS A 29 20.14 -12.47 -8.08
C LYS A 29 19.51 -12.00 -9.39
N GLN A 30 18.69 -12.87 -9.97
CA GLN A 30 17.76 -12.52 -11.05
C GLN A 30 16.34 -12.72 -10.53
N LEU A 31 15.57 -11.63 -10.49
CA LEU A 31 14.16 -11.68 -10.15
C LEU A 31 13.33 -11.59 -11.42
N ASP A 32 12.41 -12.53 -11.61
CA ASP A 32 11.47 -12.53 -12.76
C ASP A 32 10.41 -11.41 -12.64
N ALA A 33 10.14 -10.94 -11.43
CA ALA A 33 9.18 -9.87 -11.14
C ALA A 33 9.51 -9.19 -9.80
N ILE A 34 8.95 -8.01 -9.59
CA ILE A 34 9.02 -7.31 -8.30
C ILE A 34 8.33 -8.14 -7.23
N PRO A 35 9.04 -8.53 -6.14
CA PRO A 35 8.48 -9.43 -5.14
C PRO A 35 7.38 -8.76 -4.33
N ARG A 36 6.45 -9.56 -3.80
CA ARG A 36 5.41 -9.05 -2.90
C ARG A 36 5.95 -8.84 -1.49
N LYS A 37 5.37 -7.88 -0.75
CA LYS A 37 5.74 -7.51 0.63
C LYS A 37 5.88 -8.71 1.58
N THR A 38 5.06 -9.74 1.37
CA THR A 38 5.05 -10.97 2.18
C THR A 38 6.05 -12.03 1.73
N SER A 39 6.81 -11.81 0.64
CA SER A 39 7.75 -12.82 0.14
C SER A 39 9.13 -12.72 0.82
N PRO A 40 9.86 -13.84 0.94
CA PRO A 40 11.24 -13.83 1.42
C PRO A 40 12.18 -12.95 0.57
N ASP A 41 12.02 -12.95 -0.76
CA ASP A 41 12.85 -12.12 -1.65
C ASP A 41 12.67 -10.62 -1.38
N TYR A 42 11.43 -10.17 -1.11
CA TYR A 42 11.17 -8.80 -0.66
C TYR A 42 11.94 -8.47 0.62
N ALA A 43 11.88 -9.38 1.59
CA ALA A 43 12.54 -9.18 2.88
C ALA A 43 14.07 -9.10 2.75
N GLU A 44 14.68 -9.89 1.87
CA GLU A 44 16.13 -9.84 1.62
C GLU A 44 16.55 -8.51 0.98
N ILE A 45 15.79 -8.03 -0.01
CA ILE A 45 16.02 -6.72 -0.64
C ILE A 45 15.87 -5.61 0.39
N LEU A 46 14.78 -5.65 1.17
CA LEU A 46 14.53 -4.64 2.19
C LEU A 46 15.62 -4.66 3.27
N ALA A 47 16.07 -5.84 3.72
CA ALA A 47 17.16 -5.94 4.69
C ALA A 47 18.47 -5.32 4.17
N PHE A 48 18.73 -5.41 2.85
CA PHE A 48 19.84 -4.72 2.23
C PHE A 48 19.66 -3.20 2.27
N LEU A 49 18.49 -2.70 1.85
CA LEU A 49 18.16 -1.27 1.88
C LEU A 49 18.25 -0.69 3.29
N LEU A 50 17.79 -1.43 4.31
CA LEU A 50 17.83 -0.99 5.69
C LEU A 50 19.26 -0.84 6.22
N ARG A 51 20.15 -1.79 5.89
CA ARG A 51 21.56 -1.71 6.27
C ARG A 51 22.25 -0.51 5.62
N ASP A 52 21.95 -0.26 4.35
CA ASP A 52 22.50 0.88 3.63
C ASP A 52 21.93 2.20 4.18
N ALA A 53 20.62 2.29 4.40
CA ALA A 53 19.96 3.43 5.02
C ALA A 53 20.56 3.74 6.41
N ARG A 54 20.79 2.72 7.25
CA ARG A 54 21.44 2.91 8.56
C ARG A 54 22.87 3.44 8.39
N THR A 55 23.61 2.94 7.40
CA THR A 55 24.97 3.42 7.11
C THR A 55 24.95 4.89 6.69
N GLN A 56 23.97 5.31 5.90
CA GLN A 56 23.80 6.71 5.48
C GLN A 56 23.42 7.63 6.64
N ASP A 57 22.55 7.16 7.56
CA ASP A 57 22.07 7.95 8.71
C ASP A 57 23.09 8.01 9.85
N ALA A 58 23.71 6.88 10.21
CA ALA A 58 24.70 6.77 11.28
C ALA A 58 25.84 5.81 10.90
N PRO A 59 26.88 6.30 10.22
CA PRO A 59 28.00 5.47 9.79
C PRO A 59 28.66 4.68 10.93
N GLY A 60 28.86 3.38 10.70
CA GLY A 60 29.46 2.49 11.70
C GLY A 60 28.48 1.84 12.68
N THR A 61 27.22 2.24 12.68
CA THR A 61 26.18 1.63 13.49
C THR A 61 25.53 0.46 12.75
N GLN A 62 25.35 -0.67 13.44
CA GLN A 62 24.67 -1.85 12.89
C GLN A 62 23.24 -1.95 13.42
N ILE A 63 22.35 -2.47 12.59
CA ILE A 63 20.98 -2.80 13.01
C ILE A 63 21.01 -4.11 13.80
N GLU A 64 20.40 -4.11 14.96
CA GLU A 64 20.22 -5.28 15.83
C GLU A 64 18.74 -5.60 16.04
N ARG A 65 17.89 -4.58 15.97
CA ARG A 65 16.47 -4.65 16.33
C ARG A 65 15.59 -3.99 15.28
N VAL A 66 14.40 -4.57 15.09
CA VAL A 66 13.35 -4.02 14.23
C VAL A 66 12.09 -3.81 15.06
N LEU A 67 11.59 -2.59 15.07
CA LEU A 67 10.24 -2.28 15.51
C LEU A 67 9.39 -2.06 14.25
N PHE A 68 8.22 -2.68 14.18
CA PHE A 68 7.33 -2.56 13.01
C PHE A 68 5.97 -2.02 13.43
N MET A 69 5.45 -1.07 12.65
CA MET A 69 4.10 -0.54 12.78
C MET A 69 3.29 -0.90 11.56
N GLY A 70 2.15 -1.59 11.72
CA GLY A 70 1.29 -2.01 10.63
C GLY A 70 -0.17 -2.13 11.03
N ASP A 71 -1.02 -2.51 10.08
CA ASP A 71 -2.47 -2.60 10.26
C ASP A 71 -3.05 -4.01 10.05
N THR A 72 -2.27 -4.93 9.45
CA THR A 72 -2.72 -6.28 9.11
C THR A 72 -1.78 -7.37 9.61
N ARG A 73 -2.32 -8.33 10.37
CA ARG A 73 -1.56 -9.49 10.83
C ARG A 73 -1.00 -10.31 9.66
N MET A 74 -1.82 -10.57 8.63
CA MET A 74 -1.44 -11.46 7.53
C MET A 74 -0.36 -10.86 6.64
N ASN A 75 -0.48 -9.59 6.26
CA ASN A 75 0.49 -8.96 5.37
C ASN A 75 1.68 -8.39 6.16
N ASP A 76 1.42 -7.47 7.10
CA ASP A 76 2.48 -6.78 7.85
C ASP A 76 3.18 -7.70 8.82
N GLY A 77 2.43 -8.56 9.54
CA GLY A 77 3.03 -9.53 10.45
C GLY A 77 3.93 -10.54 9.72
N THR A 78 3.53 -11.00 8.52
CA THR A 78 4.37 -11.89 7.69
C THR A 78 5.60 -11.15 7.15
N ALA A 79 5.42 -9.93 6.62
CA ALA A 79 6.52 -9.10 6.14
C ALA A 79 7.54 -8.84 7.24
N PHE A 80 7.08 -8.43 8.42
CA PHE A 80 7.92 -8.20 9.59
C PHE A 80 8.75 -9.44 9.98
N ALA A 81 8.11 -10.60 10.08
CA ALA A 81 8.80 -11.85 10.44
C ALA A 81 9.88 -12.21 9.40
N ASN A 82 9.57 -12.08 8.11
CA ASN A 82 10.52 -12.33 7.03
C ASN A 82 11.68 -11.33 7.04
N ILE A 83 11.43 -10.04 7.30
CA ILE A 83 12.46 -9.00 7.38
C ILE A 83 13.41 -9.27 8.56
N CYS A 84 12.87 -9.60 9.73
CA CYS A 84 13.69 -9.97 10.89
C CYS A 84 14.55 -11.20 10.59
N SER A 85 13.99 -12.21 9.91
CA SER A 85 14.72 -13.40 9.50
C SER A 85 15.84 -13.07 8.50
N ALA A 86 15.56 -12.30 7.45
CA ALA A 86 16.54 -11.90 6.43
C ALA A 86 17.69 -11.05 6.99
N GLY A 87 17.37 -10.20 7.98
CA GLY A 87 18.35 -9.38 8.67
C GLY A 87 19.12 -10.09 9.76
N ASN A 88 18.63 -11.23 10.24
CA ASN A 88 19.02 -11.89 11.49
C ASN A 88 18.88 -10.93 12.70
N TRP A 89 17.74 -10.22 12.78
CA TRP A 89 17.41 -9.24 13.79
C TRP A 89 16.34 -9.77 14.75
N SER A 90 16.36 -9.33 15.99
CA SER A 90 15.22 -9.45 16.87
C SER A 90 14.18 -8.36 16.55
N GLY A 91 12.90 -8.60 16.85
CA GLY A 91 11.92 -7.59 16.55
C GLY A 91 10.61 -7.70 17.33
N ILE A 92 9.94 -6.55 17.45
CA ILE A 92 8.58 -6.45 17.99
C ILE A 92 7.74 -5.62 17.00
N ALA A 93 6.54 -6.11 16.65
CA ALA A 93 5.61 -5.40 15.79
C ALA A 93 4.35 -5.02 16.55
N PHE A 94 3.89 -3.80 16.35
CA PHE A 94 2.52 -3.38 16.70
C PHE A 94 1.65 -3.45 15.46
N ILE A 95 0.54 -4.20 15.55
CA ILE A 95 -0.47 -4.30 14.49
C ILE A 95 -1.77 -3.74 15.04
N GLY A 96 -2.14 -2.56 14.56
CA GLY A 96 -3.26 -1.78 15.08
C GLY A 96 -4.46 -1.67 14.15
N SER A 97 -5.63 -1.54 14.75
CA SER A 97 -6.85 -1.13 14.05
C SER A 97 -7.77 -0.42 15.05
N GLU A 98 -8.75 0.35 14.57
CA GLU A 98 -9.77 0.96 15.44
C GLU A 98 -11.09 0.17 15.29
N ARG A 99 -11.62 -0.35 16.39
CA ARG A 99 -12.91 -1.05 16.44
C ARG A 99 -13.74 -0.51 17.60
N GLU A 100 -15.05 -0.67 17.54
CA GLU A 100 -15.98 -0.24 18.60
C GLU A 100 -15.93 -1.15 19.85
N ASP A 101 -15.43 -2.39 19.71
CA ASP A 101 -15.28 -3.34 20.81
C ASP A 101 -14.40 -2.80 21.94
N PRO A 102 -14.55 -3.27 23.19
CA PRO A 102 -13.64 -2.93 24.27
C PRO A 102 -12.17 -3.15 23.89
N LEU A 103 -11.28 -2.34 24.49
CA LEU A 103 -9.84 -2.49 24.27
C LEU A 103 -9.41 -3.94 24.49
N HIS A 104 -8.80 -4.52 23.48
CA HIS A 104 -8.26 -5.87 23.49
C HIS A 104 -6.88 -5.89 22.87
N THR A 105 -5.96 -6.59 23.51
CA THR A 105 -4.60 -6.84 22.99
C THR A 105 -4.29 -8.33 23.02
N GLU A 106 -3.58 -8.81 22.01
CA GLU A 106 -3.10 -10.19 21.90
C GLU A 106 -1.60 -10.17 21.59
N ILE A 107 -0.82 -10.97 22.30
CA ILE A 107 0.63 -11.08 22.11
C ILE A 107 0.94 -12.46 21.56
N ILE A 108 1.69 -12.51 20.44
CA ILE A 108 2.12 -13.73 19.77
C ILE A 108 3.62 -13.71 19.66
N GLU A 109 4.29 -14.57 20.43
CA GLU A 109 5.75 -14.72 20.43
C GLU A 109 6.14 -15.89 19.49
N GLN A 110 7.08 -15.64 18.59
CA GLN A 110 7.61 -16.64 17.66
C GLN A 110 9.12 -16.43 17.47
N ASN A 111 9.93 -17.39 17.93
CA ASN A 111 11.39 -17.31 17.84
C ASN A 111 11.93 -15.98 18.41
N ASN A 112 12.55 -15.17 17.56
CA ASN A 112 13.12 -13.86 17.90
C ASN A 112 12.18 -12.68 17.56
N THR A 113 10.91 -12.94 17.28
CA THR A 113 9.91 -11.92 16.90
C THR A 113 8.67 -11.99 17.79
N THR A 114 8.06 -10.83 18.04
CA THR A 114 6.79 -10.72 18.75
C THR A 114 5.81 -9.86 17.97
N LEU A 115 4.57 -10.31 17.84
CA LEU A 115 3.45 -9.51 17.34
C LEU A 115 2.60 -9.07 18.52
N PHE A 116 2.40 -7.77 18.67
CA PHE A 116 1.47 -7.15 19.58
C PHE A 116 0.27 -6.65 18.76
N LEU A 117 -0.85 -7.36 18.84
CA LEU A 117 -2.07 -7.05 18.11
C LEU A 117 -2.98 -6.19 19.00
N ALA A 118 -3.57 -5.14 18.45
CA ALA A 118 -4.46 -4.26 19.19
C ALA A 118 -5.67 -3.83 18.34
N ASN A 119 -6.84 -3.75 18.96
CA ASN A 119 -8.06 -3.24 18.32
C ASN A 119 -8.30 -1.74 18.57
N ARG A 120 -7.28 -1.01 19.04
CA ARG A 120 -7.27 0.44 19.24
C ARG A 120 -5.87 0.98 18.94
N TRP A 121 -5.79 2.14 18.28
CA TRP A 121 -4.50 2.79 18.03
C TRP A 121 -3.88 3.37 19.33
N ASN A 122 -4.70 3.81 20.27
CA ASN A 122 -4.21 4.28 21.58
C ASN A 122 -3.61 3.16 22.47
N ALA A 123 -3.76 1.89 22.09
CA ALA A 123 -3.02 0.78 22.74
C ALA A 123 -1.50 0.87 22.49
N LEU A 124 -1.06 1.81 21.66
CA LEU A 124 0.36 2.04 21.44
C LEU A 124 1.11 2.43 22.72
N ASP A 125 0.44 3.10 23.66
CA ASP A 125 1.02 3.39 24.98
C ASP A 125 1.29 2.09 25.77
N VAL A 126 0.35 1.14 25.72
CA VAL A 126 0.51 -0.20 26.34
C VAL A 126 1.62 -0.99 25.66
N PHE A 127 1.75 -0.86 24.34
CA PHE A 127 2.82 -1.48 23.57
C PHE A 127 4.20 -0.92 23.93
N ILE A 128 4.33 0.39 24.11
CA ILE A 128 5.58 1.02 24.52
C ILE A 128 6.01 0.50 25.90
N GLU A 129 5.06 0.41 26.85
CA GLU A 129 5.31 -0.17 28.15
C GLU A 129 5.72 -1.64 28.06
N TYR A 130 5.08 -2.41 27.17
CA TYR A 130 5.47 -3.81 26.90
C TYR A 130 6.91 -3.92 26.38
N CYS A 131 7.34 -3.03 25.47
CA CYS A 131 8.73 -2.99 24.99
C CYS A 131 9.71 -2.77 26.15
N HIS A 132 9.40 -1.85 27.06
CA HIS A 132 10.22 -1.61 28.26
C HIS A 132 10.28 -2.84 29.16
N GLN A 133 9.16 -3.52 29.41
CA GLN A 133 9.12 -4.75 30.22
C GLN A 133 9.90 -5.91 29.63
N LYS A 134 10.04 -5.94 28.30
CA LYS A 134 10.83 -6.94 27.57
C LYS A 134 12.30 -6.53 27.39
N ASP A 135 12.74 -5.43 27.98
CA ASP A 135 14.08 -4.88 27.80
C ASP A 135 14.45 -4.64 26.32
N PHE A 136 13.42 -4.30 25.52
CA PHE A 136 13.59 -3.97 24.10
C PHE A 136 13.94 -2.50 23.97
N HIS A 137 15.26 -2.24 23.88
CA HIS A 137 15.76 -0.87 23.75
C HIS A 137 15.51 -0.31 22.37
N ILE A 138 15.07 0.94 22.30
CA ILE A 138 14.87 1.69 21.06
C ILE A 138 15.94 2.78 21.03
N ASP A 139 16.93 2.62 20.19
CA ASP A 139 18.15 3.43 20.10
C ASP A 139 18.72 3.42 18.66
N GLU A 140 19.97 3.82 18.49
CA GLU A 140 20.68 3.84 17.20
C GLU A 140 20.84 2.46 16.55
N HIS A 141 20.67 1.35 17.28
CA HIS A 141 20.69 -0.02 16.74
C HIS A 141 19.30 -0.51 16.29
N THR A 142 18.29 0.35 16.41
CA THR A 142 16.89 0.02 16.09
C THR A 142 16.47 0.68 14.78
N VAL A 143 15.82 -0.11 13.90
CA VAL A 143 15.06 0.41 12.79
C VAL A 143 13.57 0.31 13.11
N VAL A 144 12.86 1.43 12.95
CA VAL A 144 11.41 1.49 13.03
C VAL A 144 10.83 1.48 11.62
N LEU A 145 10.17 0.39 11.27
CA LEU A 145 9.47 0.24 10.00
C LEU A 145 8.03 0.76 10.15
N LEU A 146 7.68 1.76 9.35
CA LEU A 146 6.37 2.40 9.35
C LEU A 146 5.63 1.99 8.07
N ASP A 147 4.63 1.12 8.18
CA ASP A 147 3.68 0.95 7.11
C ASP A 147 2.92 2.25 6.87
N ILE A 148 2.72 2.62 5.61
CA ILE A 148 2.16 3.93 5.26
C ILE A 148 0.65 3.85 5.10
N ASP A 149 0.16 2.99 4.19
CA ASP A 149 -1.26 2.92 3.81
C ASP A 149 -2.09 2.25 4.92
N LYS A 150 -3.09 2.94 5.43
CA LYS A 150 -3.97 2.51 6.54
C LYS A 150 -3.30 2.32 7.91
N THR A 151 -2.03 2.73 8.02
CA THR A 151 -1.26 2.74 9.28
C THR A 151 -0.83 4.16 9.64
N THR A 152 0.19 4.69 8.97
CA THR A 152 0.66 6.07 9.19
C THR A 152 -0.29 7.09 8.58
N LEU A 153 -0.85 6.77 7.41
CA LEU A 153 -1.90 7.52 6.71
C LEU A 153 -3.20 6.74 6.72
N GLY A 154 -4.29 7.40 7.11
CA GLY A 154 -5.61 6.83 7.03
C GLY A 154 -5.81 5.64 7.96
N ALA A 155 -5.58 5.82 9.27
CA ALA A 155 -5.62 4.77 10.29
C ALA A 155 -6.78 3.77 10.09
N ARG A 156 -6.46 2.47 10.00
CA ARG A 156 -7.45 1.39 9.82
C ARG A 156 -8.56 1.44 10.87
N GLY A 157 -9.80 1.43 10.40
CA GLY A 157 -11.01 1.48 11.23
C GLY A 157 -11.37 2.88 11.73
N ARG A 158 -10.50 3.89 11.54
CA ARG A 158 -10.76 5.30 11.89
C ARG A 158 -10.97 6.17 10.66
N ASN A 159 -10.04 6.13 9.70
CA ASN A 159 -10.01 7.04 8.56
C ASN A 159 -9.69 6.32 7.23
N ASP A 160 -9.46 5.02 7.23
CA ASP A 160 -9.09 4.23 6.05
C ASP A 160 -10.18 4.17 4.97
N HIS A 161 -11.43 4.44 5.34
CA HIS A 161 -12.54 4.53 4.40
C HIS A 161 -12.34 5.65 3.36
N VAL A 162 -11.65 6.75 3.73
CA VAL A 162 -11.33 7.83 2.78
C VAL A 162 -10.37 7.33 1.70
N ILE A 163 -9.37 6.52 2.08
CA ILE A 163 -8.45 5.89 1.10
C ILE A 163 -9.23 5.01 0.11
N ASP A 164 -10.20 4.23 0.62
CA ASP A 164 -11.03 3.37 -0.22
C ASP A 164 -11.96 4.20 -1.14
N GLN A 165 -12.55 5.29 -0.64
CA GLN A 165 -13.35 6.23 -1.43
C GLN A 165 -12.52 6.88 -2.55
N VAL A 166 -11.34 7.38 -2.24
CA VAL A 166 -10.40 7.97 -3.20
C VAL A 166 -10.03 6.98 -4.31
N ARG A 167 -9.84 5.72 -3.97
CA ARG A 167 -9.57 4.66 -4.96
C ARG A 167 -10.75 4.43 -5.90
N VAL A 168 -11.98 4.40 -5.38
CA VAL A 168 -13.21 4.30 -6.19
C VAL A 168 -13.39 5.53 -7.08
N GLU A 169 -13.11 6.73 -6.56
CA GLU A 169 -13.14 7.98 -7.31
C GLU A 169 -12.16 7.93 -8.49
N ALA A 170 -10.91 7.55 -8.24
CA ALA A 170 -9.88 7.42 -9.27
C ALA A 170 -10.27 6.39 -10.35
N ALA A 171 -10.82 5.25 -9.93
CA ALA A 171 -11.30 4.22 -10.84
C ALA A 171 -12.47 4.73 -11.69
N THR A 172 -13.45 5.40 -11.06
CA THR A 172 -14.60 6.02 -11.72
C THR A 172 -14.14 7.05 -12.75
N GLN A 173 -13.26 7.97 -12.34
CA GLN A 173 -12.72 9.01 -13.22
C GLN A 173 -11.96 8.41 -14.41
N THR A 174 -11.16 7.38 -14.17
CA THR A 174 -10.38 6.71 -15.22
C THR A 174 -11.31 6.09 -16.26
N VAL A 175 -12.27 5.28 -15.82
CA VAL A 175 -13.19 4.58 -16.73
C VAL A 175 -14.13 5.56 -17.44
N SER A 176 -14.63 6.59 -16.73
CA SER A 176 -15.43 7.67 -17.31
C SER A 176 -14.69 8.40 -18.45
N ASN A 177 -13.44 8.76 -18.22
CA ASN A 177 -12.63 9.42 -19.25
C ASN A 177 -12.42 8.54 -20.51
N LEU A 178 -12.32 7.22 -20.32
CA LEU A 178 -12.05 6.28 -21.40
C LEU A 178 -13.31 5.87 -22.17
N LEU A 179 -14.47 5.78 -21.52
CA LEU A 179 -15.74 5.43 -22.14
C LEU A 179 -16.51 6.67 -22.65
N GLY A 180 -16.20 7.85 -22.13
CA GLY A 180 -16.84 9.09 -22.55
C GLY A 180 -18.36 9.09 -22.33
N GLY A 181 -19.11 9.46 -23.35
CA GLY A 181 -20.57 9.57 -23.28
C GLY A 181 -21.34 8.25 -23.09
N GLU A 182 -20.69 7.12 -23.24
CA GLU A 182 -21.26 5.78 -23.01
C GLU A 182 -21.08 5.30 -21.55
N PHE A 183 -20.39 6.09 -20.70
CA PHE A 183 -20.15 5.73 -19.32
C PHE A 183 -21.43 5.81 -18.48
N ASP A 184 -21.76 4.68 -17.84
CA ASP A 184 -22.82 4.55 -16.86
C ASP A 184 -22.20 4.35 -15.45
N ILE A 185 -22.25 5.40 -14.63
CA ILE A 185 -21.63 5.43 -13.31
C ILE A 185 -22.28 4.41 -12.35
N GLU A 186 -23.59 4.23 -12.39
CA GLU A 186 -24.29 3.31 -11.50
C GLU A 186 -23.93 1.87 -11.83
N ARG A 187 -23.90 1.53 -13.11
CA ARG A 187 -23.49 0.21 -13.60
C ARG A 187 -22.03 -0.07 -13.25
N PHE A 188 -21.15 0.92 -13.40
CA PHE A 188 -19.74 0.80 -13.03
C PHE A 188 -19.57 0.55 -11.53
N GLN A 189 -20.18 1.38 -10.70
CA GLN A 189 -20.09 1.25 -9.24
C GLN A 189 -20.65 -0.08 -8.75
N HIS A 190 -21.77 -0.52 -9.32
CA HIS A 190 -22.34 -1.84 -9.01
C HIS A 190 -21.35 -2.96 -9.33
N ALA A 191 -20.78 -2.98 -10.54
CA ALA A 191 -19.80 -3.98 -10.95
C ALA A 191 -18.53 -3.95 -10.08
N TYR A 192 -18.00 -2.74 -9.81
CA TYR A 192 -16.82 -2.55 -8.99
C TYR A 192 -17.02 -3.08 -7.57
N HIS A 193 -18.08 -2.64 -6.87
CA HIS A 193 -18.35 -3.09 -5.50
C HIS A 193 -18.66 -4.59 -5.44
N TYR A 194 -19.34 -5.14 -6.43
CA TYR A 194 -19.64 -6.56 -6.48
C TYR A 194 -18.38 -7.40 -6.65
N LEU A 195 -17.54 -7.08 -7.63
CA LEU A 195 -16.32 -7.84 -7.93
C LEU A 195 -15.16 -7.56 -6.96
N ASN A 196 -15.25 -6.54 -6.11
CA ASN A 196 -14.30 -6.24 -5.04
C ASN A 196 -14.53 -7.06 -3.77
N GLN A 197 -15.55 -7.92 -3.74
CA GLN A 197 -15.80 -8.81 -2.61
C GLN A 197 -14.80 -9.95 -2.54
N THR A 198 -14.53 -10.43 -1.34
CA THR A 198 -13.56 -11.52 -1.05
C THR A 198 -13.80 -12.77 -1.90
N GLU A 199 -15.05 -13.07 -2.25
CA GLU A 199 -15.43 -14.18 -3.15
C GLU A 199 -14.68 -14.12 -4.49
N PHE A 200 -14.42 -12.91 -5.01
CA PHE A 200 -13.77 -12.70 -6.31
C PHE A 200 -12.25 -12.47 -6.23
N HIS A 201 -11.66 -12.41 -5.03
CA HIS A 201 -10.21 -12.25 -4.89
C HIS A 201 -9.38 -13.33 -5.60
N PRO A 202 -9.77 -14.63 -5.64
CA PRO A 202 -9.05 -15.60 -6.45
C PRO A 202 -9.01 -15.25 -7.95
N PHE A 203 -10.08 -14.64 -8.46
CA PHE A 203 -10.19 -14.22 -9.85
C PHE A 203 -9.43 -12.91 -10.13
N THR A 204 -9.60 -11.89 -9.29
CA THR A 204 -8.95 -10.57 -9.43
C THR A 204 -7.53 -10.54 -8.86
N ALA A 205 -7.08 -11.60 -8.18
CA ALA A 205 -5.83 -11.67 -7.41
C ALA A 205 -5.72 -10.54 -6.35
N ASP A 206 -6.87 -10.03 -5.86
CA ASP A 206 -6.94 -8.86 -4.95
C ASP A 206 -6.14 -7.65 -5.50
N ASN A 207 -6.13 -7.50 -6.81
CA ASN A 207 -5.39 -6.46 -7.52
C ASN A 207 -6.35 -5.44 -8.14
N GLN A 208 -6.25 -4.20 -7.70
CA GLN A 208 -7.14 -3.13 -8.11
C GLN A 208 -6.99 -2.76 -9.60
N ASP A 209 -5.78 -2.89 -10.20
CA ASP A 209 -5.59 -2.71 -11.66
C ASP A 209 -6.45 -3.67 -12.45
N TYR A 210 -6.47 -4.92 -12.01
CA TYR A 210 -7.26 -5.97 -12.67
C TYR A 210 -8.74 -5.71 -12.51
N LEU A 211 -9.18 -5.33 -11.31
CA LEU A 211 -10.58 -5.00 -11.05
C LEU A 211 -11.06 -3.82 -11.90
N VAL A 212 -10.30 -2.72 -11.93
CA VAL A 212 -10.67 -1.52 -12.72
C VAL A 212 -10.67 -1.82 -14.22
N TYR A 213 -9.69 -2.61 -14.70
CA TYR A 213 -9.69 -3.05 -16.10
C TYR A 213 -10.90 -3.95 -16.44
N ILE A 214 -11.27 -4.89 -15.56
CA ILE A 214 -12.48 -5.71 -15.74
C ILE A 214 -13.71 -4.80 -15.85
N CYS A 215 -13.85 -3.82 -14.95
CA CYS A 215 -14.96 -2.86 -14.99
C CYS A 215 -14.96 -2.01 -16.28
N LEU A 216 -13.80 -1.64 -16.81
CA LEU A 216 -13.68 -0.97 -18.12
C LEU A 216 -14.24 -1.83 -19.26
N ILE A 217 -13.88 -3.11 -19.29
CA ILE A 217 -14.36 -4.06 -20.31
C ILE A 217 -15.87 -4.31 -20.19
N LEU A 218 -16.38 -4.44 -18.95
CA LEU A 218 -17.82 -4.54 -18.70
C LEU A 218 -18.56 -3.27 -19.16
N GLY A 219 -18.00 -2.10 -18.87
CA GLY A 219 -18.54 -0.81 -19.28
C GLY A 219 -18.57 -0.64 -20.81
N SER A 220 -17.62 -1.24 -21.54
CA SER A 220 -17.63 -1.23 -23.01
C SER A 220 -18.74 -2.11 -23.65
N GLY A 221 -19.41 -2.91 -22.84
CA GLY A 221 -20.45 -3.85 -23.33
C GLY A 221 -19.91 -5.10 -24.04
N LEU A 222 -18.59 -5.30 -24.10
CA LEU A 222 -17.98 -6.50 -24.71
C LEU A 222 -18.34 -7.80 -23.97
N ILE A 223 -18.49 -7.70 -22.66
CA ILE A 223 -18.90 -8.77 -21.74
C ILE A 223 -19.94 -8.22 -20.79
N ASP A 224 -20.96 -9.02 -20.50
CA ASP A 224 -21.98 -8.67 -19.52
C ASP A 224 -21.59 -9.13 -18.12
N LEU A 225 -21.96 -8.35 -17.07
CA LEU A 225 -21.59 -8.64 -15.68
C LEU A 225 -22.16 -9.97 -15.19
N GLU A 226 -23.42 -10.26 -15.44
CA GLU A 226 -24.08 -11.52 -15.02
C GLU A 226 -23.38 -12.73 -15.66
N THR A 227 -23.06 -12.61 -16.94
CA THR A 227 -22.30 -13.64 -17.67
C THR A 227 -20.93 -13.87 -17.04
N LEU A 228 -20.20 -12.80 -16.67
CA LEU A 228 -18.90 -12.92 -16.03
C LEU A 228 -19.01 -13.57 -14.63
N ILE A 229 -19.99 -13.18 -13.84
CA ILE A 229 -20.25 -13.78 -12.52
C ILE A 229 -20.48 -15.29 -12.64
N ASP A 230 -21.34 -15.69 -13.59
CA ASP A 230 -21.64 -17.10 -13.84
C ASP A 230 -20.40 -17.86 -14.34
N ASP A 231 -19.55 -17.24 -15.15
CA ASP A 231 -18.30 -17.83 -15.63
C ASP A 231 -17.30 -18.04 -14.50
N VAL A 232 -17.17 -17.08 -13.59
CA VAL A 232 -16.28 -17.18 -12.42
C VAL A 232 -16.80 -18.26 -11.46
N ARG A 233 -18.07 -18.21 -11.08
CA ARG A 233 -18.67 -19.17 -10.13
C ARG A 233 -18.69 -20.61 -10.65
N SER A 234 -18.86 -20.79 -11.95
CA SER A 234 -18.80 -22.12 -12.59
C SER A 234 -17.38 -22.56 -12.96
N ALA A 235 -16.36 -21.79 -12.56
CA ALA A 235 -14.95 -22.05 -12.86
C ALA A 235 -14.62 -22.13 -14.38
N ARG A 236 -15.43 -21.50 -15.23
CA ARG A 236 -15.10 -21.31 -16.66
C ARG A 236 -14.02 -20.26 -16.86
N VAL A 237 -13.98 -19.26 -15.96
CA VAL A 237 -12.93 -18.25 -15.88
C VAL A 237 -12.45 -18.21 -14.42
N VAL A 238 -11.22 -18.66 -14.16
CA VAL A 238 -10.71 -18.80 -12.78
C VAL A 238 -9.64 -17.76 -12.42
N SER A 239 -9.19 -16.95 -13.39
CA SER A 239 -8.15 -15.96 -13.14
C SER A 239 -8.22 -14.77 -14.09
N PHE A 240 -7.66 -13.65 -13.66
CA PHE A 240 -7.48 -12.46 -14.48
C PHE A 240 -6.71 -12.78 -15.79
N SER A 241 -5.70 -13.65 -15.72
CA SER A 241 -4.93 -14.08 -16.89
C SER A 241 -5.81 -14.71 -17.98
N GLN A 242 -6.77 -15.56 -17.60
CA GLN A 242 -7.71 -16.13 -18.55
C GLN A 242 -8.66 -15.08 -19.10
N PHE A 243 -9.17 -14.18 -18.24
CA PHE A 243 -10.07 -13.09 -18.64
C PHE A 243 -9.42 -12.17 -19.67
N ILE A 244 -8.24 -11.61 -19.37
CA ILE A 244 -7.57 -10.66 -20.26
C ILE A 244 -7.18 -11.31 -21.59
N THR A 245 -6.81 -12.61 -21.58
CA THR A 245 -6.53 -13.38 -22.79
C THR A 245 -7.79 -13.63 -23.63
N GLN A 246 -8.97 -13.79 -23.01
CA GLN A 246 -10.25 -13.89 -23.72
C GLN A 246 -10.64 -12.55 -24.36
N VAL A 247 -10.40 -11.44 -23.68
CA VAL A 247 -10.61 -10.09 -24.23
C VAL A 247 -9.68 -9.85 -25.41
N ASP A 248 -8.40 -10.25 -25.32
CA ASP A 248 -7.43 -10.11 -26.42
C ASP A 248 -7.91 -10.77 -27.72
N LYS A 249 -8.51 -11.97 -27.63
CA LYS A 249 -9.11 -12.67 -28.79
C LYS A 249 -10.31 -11.93 -29.40
N LYS A 250 -10.93 -11.02 -28.67
CA LYS A 250 -12.08 -10.22 -29.08
C LYS A 250 -11.73 -8.74 -29.32
N THR A 251 -10.46 -8.38 -29.33
CA THR A 251 -9.96 -6.99 -29.42
C THR A 251 -10.56 -6.22 -30.60
N SER A 252 -10.80 -6.90 -31.75
CA SER A 252 -11.42 -6.28 -32.93
C SER A 252 -12.85 -5.76 -32.68
N GLN A 253 -13.53 -6.20 -31.63
CA GLN A 253 -14.87 -5.76 -31.23
C GLN A 253 -14.84 -4.53 -30.30
N LEU A 254 -13.67 -4.17 -29.75
CA LEU A 254 -13.50 -2.97 -28.94
C LEU A 254 -13.46 -1.71 -29.81
N PRO A 255 -13.98 -0.57 -29.33
CA PRO A 255 -13.72 0.73 -29.94
C PRO A 255 -12.21 0.99 -30.09
N PRO A 256 -11.77 1.76 -31.12
CA PRO A 256 -10.34 1.95 -31.38
C PRO A 256 -9.55 2.46 -30.18
N GLU A 257 -10.12 3.39 -29.41
CA GLU A 257 -9.50 3.98 -28.21
C GLU A 257 -9.29 2.93 -27.13
N LEU A 258 -10.31 2.12 -26.85
CA LEU A 258 -10.23 1.04 -25.85
C LEU A 258 -9.31 -0.10 -26.29
N ARG A 259 -9.21 -0.33 -27.62
CA ARG A 259 -8.27 -1.31 -28.16
C ARG A 259 -6.84 -0.96 -27.84
N SER A 260 -6.42 0.29 -28.08
CA SER A 260 -5.07 0.76 -27.76
C SER A 260 -4.76 0.64 -26.27
N ILE A 261 -5.73 0.95 -25.40
CA ILE A 261 -5.58 0.82 -23.95
C ILE A 261 -5.46 -0.66 -23.53
N HIS A 262 -6.30 -1.51 -24.09
CA HIS A 262 -6.20 -2.96 -23.86
C HIS A 262 -4.82 -3.50 -24.26
N GLU A 263 -4.33 -3.13 -25.45
CA GLU A 263 -3.03 -3.57 -25.97
C GLU A 263 -1.87 -3.15 -25.04
N ASP A 264 -1.89 -1.92 -24.51
CA ASP A 264 -0.90 -1.46 -23.52
C ASP A 264 -0.97 -2.27 -22.22
N ILE A 265 -2.17 -2.39 -21.62
CA ILE A 265 -2.37 -3.15 -20.37
C ILE A 265 -1.98 -4.62 -20.56
N TYR A 266 -2.38 -5.25 -21.66
CA TYR A 266 -2.08 -6.65 -21.97
C TYR A 266 -0.57 -6.88 -22.17
N SER A 267 0.11 -5.94 -22.84
CA SER A 267 1.55 -5.99 -23.03
C SER A 267 2.29 -5.94 -21.69
N ARG A 268 1.92 -4.99 -20.80
CA ARG A 268 2.49 -4.85 -19.46
C ARG A 268 2.20 -6.08 -18.60
N PHE A 269 0.97 -6.56 -18.63
CA PHE A 269 0.58 -7.79 -17.92
C PHE A 269 1.45 -8.99 -18.33
N LYS A 270 1.70 -9.18 -19.66
CA LYS A 270 2.60 -10.26 -20.15
C LYS A 270 4.05 -10.10 -19.73
N GLN A 271 4.48 -8.88 -19.46
CA GLN A 271 5.82 -8.58 -18.93
C GLN A 271 5.92 -8.78 -17.41
N GLY A 272 4.83 -9.19 -16.75
CA GLY A 272 4.80 -9.38 -15.31
C GLY A 272 4.68 -8.08 -14.50
N ASP A 273 4.28 -6.95 -15.14
CA ASP A 273 4.04 -5.69 -14.42
C ASP A 273 2.86 -5.90 -13.45
N PRO A 274 3.06 -5.73 -12.14
CA PRO A 274 2.02 -5.93 -11.14
C PRO A 274 0.94 -4.84 -11.18
N THR A 275 1.22 -3.71 -11.84
CA THR A 275 0.34 -2.53 -11.93
C THR A 275 0.17 -2.10 -13.40
N PRO A 276 -0.41 -2.96 -14.25
CA PRO A 276 -0.43 -2.72 -15.69
C PRO A 276 -1.33 -1.56 -16.12
N PHE A 277 -2.25 -1.11 -15.28
CA PHE A 277 -3.19 -0.02 -15.61
C PHE A 277 -2.68 1.35 -15.11
N LYS A 278 -1.58 1.83 -15.68
CA LYS A 278 -0.89 3.05 -15.25
C LYS A 278 -1.79 4.30 -15.16
N ALA A 279 -2.70 4.48 -16.11
CA ALA A 279 -3.62 5.63 -16.10
C ALA A 279 -4.50 5.65 -14.85
N PHE A 280 -4.99 4.49 -14.39
CA PHE A 280 -5.72 4.37 -13.13
C PHE A 280 -4.83 4.75 -11.94
N ARG A 281 -3.60 4.26 -11.89
CA ARG A 281 -2.68 4.54 -10.77
C ARG A 281 -2.29 6.01 -10.69
N TYR A 282 -2.07 6.67 -11.80
CA TYR A 282 -1.85 8.13 -11.81
C TYR A 282 -3.07 8.92 -11.34
N ASN A 283 -4.29 8.50 -11.73
CA ASN A 283 -5.51 9.11 -11.19
C ASN A 283 -5.68 8.83 -9.68
N GLU A 284 -5.28 7.65 -9.19
CA GLU A 284 -5.27 7.35 -7.75
C GLU A 284 -4.29 8.25 -6.98
N TYR A 285 -3.11 8.55 -7.57
CA TYR A 285 -2.20 9.54 -6.99
C TYR A 285 -2.86 10.93 -6.90
N LEU A 286 -3.45 11.41 -7.99
CA LEU A 286 -4.08 12.73 -8.04
C LEU A 286 -5.24 12.85 -7.05
N ALA A 287 -6.10 11.84 -7.01
CA ALA A 287 -7.21 11.80 -6.06
C ALA A 287 -6.71 11.71 -4.61
N SER A 288 -5.69 10.89 -4.32
CA SER A 288 -5.09 10.83 -2.98
C SER A 288 -4.51 12.19 -2.57
N ALA A 289 -3.77 12.85 -3.46
CA ALA A 289 -3.21 14.17 -3.19
C ALA A 289 -4.29 15.23 -2.97
N ALA A 290 -5.42 15.14 -3.69
CA ALA A 290 -6.56 16.04 -3.55
C ALA A 290 -7.34 15.87 -2.24
N HIS A 291 -7.15 14.76 -1.54
CA HIS A 291 -7.75 14.48 -0.23
C HIS A 291 -6.72 14.59 0.92
N MET A 292 -5.67 15.39 0.77
CA MET A 292 -4.65 15.62 1.80
C MET A 292 -4.36 17.10 1.97
N GLY A 293 -4.73 17.64 3.15
CA GLY A 293 -4.38 19.02 3.55
C GLY A 293 -5.13 20.14 2.79
N HIS A 294 -6.31 19.86 2.29
CA HIS A 294 -7.15 20.84 1.60
C HIS A 294 -8.14 21.56 2.53
N LEU A 295 -8.58 20.87 3.59
CA LEU A 295 -9.43 21.49 4.59
C LEU A 295 -8.58 22.32 5.56
N GLY A 296 -9.11 23.48 5.98
CA GLY A 296 -8.39 24.39 6.87
C GLY A 296 -8.29 23.86 8.31
N VAL A 297 -7.33 24.40 9.06
CA VAL A 297 -7.05 24.04 10.47
C VAL A 297 -8.26 24.19 11.43
N ASP A 298 -9.25 25.02 11.07
CA ASP A 298 -10.46 25.21 11.86
C ASP A 298 -11.57 24.20 11.52
N THR A 299 -11.33 23.26 10.61
CA THR A 299 -12.30 22.25 10.21
C THR A 299 -12.58 21.28 11.36
N PRO A 300 -13.85 21.00 11.68
CA PRO A 300 -14.18 20.03 12.71
C PRO A 300 -13.54 18.67 12.46
N VAL A 301 -12.95 18.05 13.50
CA VAL A 301 -12.26 16.75 13.38
C VAL A 301 -13.10 15.66 12.71
N ARG A 302 -14.42 15.67 12.95
CA ARG A 302 -15.33 14.70 12.32
C ARG A 302 -15.41 14.88 10.81
N GLU A 303 -15.32 16.10 10.32
CA GLU A 303 -15.30 16.42 8.90
C GLU A 303 -13.96 16.03 8.28
N LEU A 304 -12.85 16.38 8.92
CA LEU A 304 -11.51 15.92 8.52
C LEU A 304 -11.47 14.41 8.38
N LEU A 305 -11.92 13.66 9.38
CA LEU A 305 -11.95 12.19 9.36
C LEU A 305 -12.81 11.60 8.23
N SER A 306 -13.80 12.33 7.74
CA SER A 306 -14.70 11.84 6.68
C SER A 306 -14.27 12.22 5.27
N GLN A 307 -13.36 13.20 5.10
CA GLN A 307 -13.06 13.78 3.79
C GLN A 307 -11.58 13.76 3.44
N GLU A 308 -10.66 13.73 4.41
CA GLU A 308 -9.23 13.77 4.17
C GLU A 308 -8.49 12.51 4.62
N ILE A 309 -7.40 12.21 3.94
CA ILE A 309 -6.43 11.20 4.35
C ILE A 309 -5.49 11.85 5.37
N LEU A 310 -5.57 11.40 6.61
CA LEU A 310 -4.94 12.02 7.77
C LEU A 310 -3.76 11.22 8.29
N ILE A 311 -2.82 11.89 8.95
CA ILE A 311 -1.75 11.23 9.69
C ILE A 311 -2.30 10.68 11.02
N THR A 312 -2.00 9.43 11.32
CA THR A 312 -2.38 8.76 12.57
C THR A 312 -1.56 9.35 13.73
N HIS A 313 -2.22 10.04 14.65
CA HIS A 313 -1.56 10.79 15.74
C HIS A 313 -0.66 9.90 16.59
N GLU A 314 -1.14 8.76 17.04
CA GLU A 314 -0.42 7.86 17.94
C GLU A 314 0.87 7.33 17.27
N VAL A 315 0.79 6.94 16.01
CA VAL A 315 1.94 6.48 15.21
C VAL A 315 2.95 7.62 15.02
N HIS A 316 2.45 8.82 14.70
CA HIS A 316 3.29 10.00 14.52
C HIS A 316 4.06 10.36 15.79
N GLN A 317 3.38 10.42 16.95
CA GLN A 317 4.02 10.77 18.23
C GLN A 317 5.08 9.73 18.62
N ALA A 318 4.75 8.45 18.52
CA ALA A 318 5.68 7.37 18.81
C ALA A 318 6.91 7.40 17.89
N ALA A 319 6.69 7.55 16.57
CA ALA A 319 7.78 7.63 15.61
C ALA A 319 8.76 8.77 15.91
N LEU A 320 8.24 9.97 16.21
CA LEU A 320 9.09 11.10 16.58
C LEU A 320 9.87 10.85 17.87
N ALA A 321 9.23 10.24 18.90
CA ALA A 321 9.89 9.90 20.15
C ALA A 321 11.02 8.86 19.93
N TRP A 322 10.79 7.85 19.12
CA TRP A 322 11.80 6.84 18.79
C TRP A 322 12.94 7.41 17.93
N ARG A 323 12.62 8.30 16.98
CA ARG A 323 13.65 9.01 16.22
C ARG A 323 14.55 9.86 17.11
N ALA A 324 13.98 10.53 18.11
CA ALA A 324 14.73 11.31 19.09
C ALA A 324 15.65 10.44 19.99
N GLN A 325 15.36 9.15 20.12
CA GLN A 325 16.21 8.16 20.81
C GLN A 325 17.31 7.57 19.90
N GLY A 326 17.36 7.94 18.64
CA GLY A 326 18.38 7.50 17.68
C GLY A 326 17.91 6.42 16.69
N ALA A 327 16.68 5.92 16.80
CA ALA A 327 16.16 4.94 15.87
C ALA A 327 16.06 5.50 14.45
N LEU A 328 16.35 4.66 13.44
CA LEU A 328 16.12 4.98 12.05
C LEU A 328 14.65 4.77 11.70
N LEU A 329 13.98 5.78 11.16
CA LEU A 329 12.62 5.63 10.65
C LEU A 329 12.65 5.27 9.15
N PHE A 330 12.01 4.18 8.79
CA PHE A 330 11.92 3.73 7.41
C PHE A 330 10.46 3.45 7.02
N GLY A 331 9.92 4.29 6.12
CA GLY A 331 8.57 4.15 5.61
C GLY A 331 8.51 3.11 4.48
N LEU A 332 7.52 2.24 4.53
CA LEU A 332 7.28 1.26 3.47
C LEU A 332 5.80 1.13 3.15
N SER A 333 5.48 0.87 1.88
CA SER A 333 4.11 0.66 1.45
C SER A 333 4.04 -0.31 0.28
N ASP A 334 3.01 -1.14 0.25
CA ASP A 334 2.69 -1.98 -0.93
C ASP A 334 1.86 -1.21 -1.98
N LYS A 335 1.60 0.10 -1.76
CA LYS A 335 0.95 0.96 -2.73
C LYS A 335 1.87 1.18 -3.93
N PRO A 336 1.35 1.10 -5.17
CA PRO A 336 2.16 1.31 -6.37
C PRO A 336 2.86 2.67 -6.41
N ASP A 337 4.07 2.70 -6.95
CA ASP A 337 4.85 3.92 -7.10
C ASP A 337 4.07 4.97 -7.90
N GLU A 338 3.38 4.58 -8.97
CA GLU A 338 2.56 5.47 -9.80
C GLU A 338 1.36 6.07 -9.05
N ALA A 339 0.88 5.38 -8.00
CA ALA A 339 -0.19 5.89 -7.11
C ALA A 339 0.35 6.66 -5.90
N SER A 340 1.68 6.83 -5.80
CA SER A 340 2.35 7.37 -4.62
C SER A 340 3.34 8.48 -4.93
N ILE A 341 3.89 8.50 -6.15
CA ILE A 341 4.94 9.43 -6.58
C ILE A 341 4.45 10.19 -7.82
N PRO A 342 4.57 11.52 -7.86
CA PRO A 342 4.19 12.30 -9.03
C PRO A 342 5.09 11.96 -10.23
N THR A 343 4.55 12.06 -11.44
CA THR A 343 5.38 12.03 -12.65
C THR A 343 6.35 13.22 -12.67
N GLY A 344 7.41 13.14 -13.48
CA GLY A 344 8.36 14.24 -13.61
C GLY A 344 7.70 15.58 -14.00
N GLU A 345 6.64 15.55 -14.84
CA GLU A 345 5.86 16.72 -15.19
C GLU A 345 5.06 17.26 -13.99
N MET A 346 4.41 16.39 -13.23
CA MET A 346 3.70 16.79 -12.01
C MET A 346 4.66 17.35 -10.96
N ALA A 347 5.80 16.70 -10.75
CA ALA A 347 6.83 17.17 -9.82
C ALA A 347 7.35 18.55 -10.20
N SER A 348 7.54 18.84 -11.49
CA SER A 348 7.94 20.17 -11.97
C SER A 348 6.89 21.26 -11.71
N ARG A 349 5.63 20.88 -11.50
CA ARG A 349 4.51 21.75 -11.09
C ARG A 349 4.36 21.87 -9.58
N GLY A 350 5.27 21.26 -8.80
CA GLY A 350 5.27 21.33 -7.33
C GLY A 350 4.53 20.21 -6.62
N ASN A 351 4.02 19.19 -7.34
CA ASN A 351 3.44 18.03 -6.70
C ASN A 351 4.50 17.21 -5.95
N LYS A 352 4.16 16.72 -4.76
CA LYS A 352 5.05 15.96 -3.87
C LYS A 352 4.64 14.49 -3.81
N PRO A 353 5.57 13.56 -3.53
CA PRO A 353 5.21 12.19 -3.15
C PRO A 353 4.23 12.19 -1.97
N ILE A 354 3.33 11.21 -1.92
CA ILE A 354 2.25 11.13 -0.89
C ILE A 354 2.80 11.29 0.53
N HIS A 355 3.93 10.66 0.86
CA HIS A 355 4.54 10.75 2.19
C HIS A 355 5.12 12.14 2.54
N GLN A 356 5.18 13.08 1.58
CA GLN A 356 5.65 14.46 1.77
C GLN A 356 4.53 15.49 1.67
N ILE A 357 3.30 15.08 1.37
CA ILE A 357 2.15 15.97 1.37
C ILE A 357 1.79 16.29 2.81
N GLU A 358 1.63 17.57 3.10
CA GLU A 358 1.19 18.04 4.41
C GLU A 358 -0.31 17.73 4.57
N THR A 359 -0.67 17.13 5.69
CA THR A 359 -2.07 16.86 6.07
C THR A 359 -2.18 16.87 7.60
N GLU A 360 -3.41 16.99 8.10
CA GLU A 360 -3.67 17.08 9.53
C GLU A 360 -3.34 15.78 10.27
N ILE A 361 -2.97 15.92 11.56
CA ILE A 361 -2.62 14.82 12.45
C ILE A 361 -3.79 14.63 13.42
N VAL A 362 -4.48 13.50 13.32
CA VAL A 362 -5.68 13.25 14.11
C VAL A 362 -5.60 11.94 14.89
N GLY A 363 -5.93 12.02 16.19
CA GLY A 363 -6.04 10.88 17.09
C GLY A 363 -7.46 10.35 17.24
N ALA A 364 -7.66 9.47 18.25
CA ALA A 364 -8.98 8.98 18.62
C ALA A 364 -9.87 10.14 19.05
N ILE A 365 -11.13 10.15 18.59
CA ILE A 365 -12.15 11.06 19.13
C ILE A 365 -12.54 10.51 20.50
N SER A 366 -12.36 11.30 21.54
CA SER A 366 -12.78 11.00 22.91
C SER A 366 -14.30 11.06 23.06
#